data_04046c3bde2127c246fa26dedd858ea0
#
_entry.id   04046c3bde2127c246fa26dedd858ea0
#
_cell.length_a   1.000
_cell.length_b   1.000
_cell.length_c   1.000
_cell.angle_alpha   90.00
_cell.angle_beta   90.00
_cell.angle_gamma   90.00
#
_symmetry.space_group_name_H-M   'P 1'
#
loop_
_entity.id
_entity.type
_entity.pdbx_description
1 polymer ?
#
loop_
_entity_poly.entity_id
_entity_poly.type
_entity_poly.pdbx_seq_one_letter_code
_entity_poly.pdbx_strand_id
1 'polypeptide(L)'
;MKSKLLLTCTILLFCSCFLYGQNQSSKVSNSNENNNNGWVQHPWQGKKVGYIGDSITDPNCYGDKIKKYWDFLQEWLGITPYVYGISGRQWNDVPRQAELLKKEHGGEVDAIIVLMGTNDFNAGIPIGEWFTETEEQVMAARGETKKMETRKKRTPVMDGTTYKGRINI
;
A
#
# COMPACT_ATOMS: atom_id res chain seq x y z
N MET A 1 -2.91 -3.06 37.98
CA MET A 1 -2.13 -4.10 37.30
C MET A 1 -2.96 -4.67 36.18
N LYS A 2 -2.90 -4.10 34.96
CA LYS A 2 -3.50 -4.71 33.75
C LYS A 2 -2.68 -4.33 32.54
N SER A 3 -2.27 -5.37 31.83
CA SER A 3 -1.89 -5.52 30.42
C SER A 3 -0.60 -4.86 29.91
N LYS A 4 0.47 -5.60 30.02
CA LYS A 4 1.65 -5.54 29.16
C LYS A 4 1.68 -6.82 28.29
N LEU A 5 0.68 -7.08 27.47
CA LEU A 5 0.66 -8.34 26.68
C LEU A 5 0.13 -8.16 25.25
N LEU A 6 0.37 -7.04 24.60
CA LEU A 6 -0.08 -6.89 23.20
C LEU A 6 0.97 -6.32 22.23
N LEU A 7 2.26 -6.32 22.60
CA LEU A 7 3.32 -5.75 21.74
C LEU A 7 4.17 -6.81 21.02
N THR A 8 3.86 -8.09 21.14
CA THR A 8 4.70 -9.16 20.57
C THR A 8 4.16 -9.80 19.29
N CYS A 9 2.96 -9.43 18.83
CA CYS A 9 2.33 -10.12 17.69
C CYS A 9 2.56 -9.50 16.32
N THR A 10 3.03 -8.24 16.26
CA THR A 10 3.17 -7.53 14.98
C THR A 10 4.56 -7.68 14.34
N ILE A 11 5.56 -8.13 15.10
CA ILE A 11 6.94 -8.29 14.59
C ILE A 11 7.17 -9.67 13.94
N LEU A 12 6.37 -10.67 14.27
CA LEU A 12 6.54 -12.04 13.76
C LEU A 12 6.01 -12.29 12.34
N LEU A 13 5.18 -11.39 11.78
CA LEU A 13 4.68 -11.56 10.40
C LEU A 13 5.66 -11.09 9.32
N PHE A 14 6.70 -10.33 9.68
CA PHE A 14 7.72 -9.88 8.72
C PHE A 14 8.88 -10.87 8.54
N CYS A 15 9.06 -11.80 9.44
CA CYS A 15 10.21 -12.74 9.42
C CYS A 15 9.96 -14.01 8.59
N SER A 16 8.70 -14.35 8.31
CA SER A 16 8.37 -15.58 7.56
C SER A 16 8.51 -15.45 6.04
N CYS A 17 8.55 -14.23 5.49
CA CYS A 17 8.77 -14.04 4.05
C CYS A 17 10.24 -14.08 3.63
N PHE A 18 11.18 -14.01 4.58
CA PHE A 18 12.63 -13.98 4.27
C PHE A 18 13.27 -15.37 4.08
N LEU A 19 12.59 -16.44 4.51
CA LEU A 19 13.15 -17.80 4.44
C LEU A 19 12.66 -18.65 3.25
N TYR A 20 11.75 -18.14 2.41
CA TYR A 20 11.20 -18.90 1.28
C TYR A 20 11.88 -18.63 -0.07
N GLY A 21 12.88 -17.74 -0.11
CA GLY A 21 13.55 -17.28 -1.34
C GLY A 21 14.81 -18.05 -1.76
N GLN A 22 15.26 -19.09 -1.05
CA GLN A 22 16.58 -19.68 -1.29
C GLN A 22 16.62 -21.05 -2.00
N ASN A 23 15.53 -21.57 -2.55
CA ASN A 23 15.61 -22.82 -3.32
C ASN A 23 14.66 -22.86 -4.52
N GLN A 24 15.02 -22.14 -5.58
CA GLN A 24 14.62 -22.51 -6.93
C GLN A 24 15.75 -22.19 -7.92
N SER A 25 16.68 -23.12 -8.03
CA SER A 25 17.56 -23.25 -9.19
C SER A 25 16.75 -23.87 -10.33
N SER A 26 16.12 -23.07 -11.17
CA SER A 26 15.55 -23.51 -12.42
C SER A 26 16.55 -23.34 -13.56
N LYS A 27 16.95 -24.47 -14.14
CA LYS A 27 17.69 -24.56 -15.41
C LYS A 27 16.90 -23.82 -16.49
N VAL A 28 17.43 -22.73 -17.00
CA VAL A 28 16.99 -22.10 -18.26
C VAL A 28 18.06 -22.37 -19.30
N SER A 29 17.63 -22.99 -20.38
CA SER A 29 18.43 -23.31 -21.56
C SER A 29 18.93 -22.04 -22.26
N ASN A 30 20.23 -22.04 -22.58
CA ASN A 30 20.93 -21.00 -23.33
C ASN A 30 20.42 -20.87 -24.77
N SER A 31 20.15 -19.62 -25.18
CA SER A 31 20.48 -19.16 -26.55
C SER A 31 20.67 -17.64 -26.55
N ASN A 32 21.85 -17.24 -27.00
CA ASN A 32 22.39 -15.95 -27.34
C ASN A 32 23.34 -15.29 -26.34
N GLU A 33 24.61 -15.60 -26.56
CA GLU A 33 25.77 -14.84 -26.05
C GLU A 33 25.71 -13.39 -26.61
N ASN A 34 25.57 -12.42 -25.71
CA ASN A 34 26.17 -11.10 -25.85
C ASN A 34 26.71 -10.69 -24.46
N ASN A 35 28.02 -10.44 -24.42
CA ASN A 35 28.79 -10.01 -23.27
C ASN A 35 28.13 -8.85 -22.51
N ASN A 36 27.43 -9.14 -21.43
CA ASN A 36 27.21 -8.23 -20.30
C ASN A 36 27.13 -9.07 -19.04
N ASN A 37 27.93 -8.69 -18.03
CA ASN A 37 28.03 -9.32 -16.72
C ASN A 37 26.64 -9.80 -16.23
N GLY A 38 26.49 -11.09 -16.02
CA GLY A 38 25.26 -11.88 -15.88
C GLY A 38 24.30 -11.55 -14.71
N TRP A 39 23.96 -10.29 -14.54
CA TRP A 39 22.87 -9.85 -13.67
C TRP A 39 21.58 -9.89 -14.49
N VAL A 40 20.70 -10.82 -14.19
CA VAL A 40 19.33 -10.80 -14.70
C VAL A 40 18.70 -9.49 -14.25
N GLN A 41 18.34 -8.65 -15.21
CA GLN A 41 17.73 -7.36 -14.93
C GLN A 41 16.43 -7.59 -14.14
N HIS A 42 16.30 -6.97 -12.97
CA HIS A 42 15.12 -7.12 -12.14
C HIS A 42 13.88 -6.57 -12.87
N PRO A 43 12.69 -7.24 -12.82
CA PRO A 43 11.48 -6.78 -13.53
C PRO A 43 11.04 -5.35 -13.16
N TRP A 44 11.46 -4.85 -12.00
CA TRP A 44 11.19 -3.49 -11.52
C TRP A 44 12.25 -2.46 -11.92
N GLN A 45 13.31 -2.88 -12.63
CA GLN A 45 14.36 -1.96 -13.11
C GLN A 45 13.75 -0.84 -13.96
N GLY A 46 14.02 0.41 -13.58
CA GLY A 46 13.53 1.61 -14.25
C GLY A 46 12.05 1.94 -14.00
N LYS A 47 11.31 1.12 -13.21
CA LYS A 47 9.93 1.41 -12.86
C LYS A 47 9.82 2.64 -11.95
N LYS A 48 8.81 3.47 -12.22
CA LYS A 48 8.52 4.70 -11.47
C LYS A 48 7.53 4.36 -10.34
N VAL A 49 7.92 4.59 -9.10
CA VAL A 49 7.11 4.22 -7.93
C VAL A 49 6.86 5.44 -7.05
N GLY A 50 5.59 5.77 -6.85
CA GLY A 50 5.14 6.80 -5.91
C GLY A 50 5.12 6.26 -4.47
N TYR A 51 5.64 7.03 -3.53
CA TYR A 51 5.65 6.71 -2.10
C TYR A 51 4.87 7.77 -1.32
N ILE A 52 3.75 7.37 -0.74
CA ILE A 52 2.86 8.19 0.07
C ILE A 52 2.95 7.70 1.51
N GLY A 53 3.07 8.61 2.49
CA GLY A 53 3.18 8.17 3.87
C GLY A 53 3.45 9.29 4.87
N ASP A 54 3.83 8.85 6.06
CA ASP A 54 4.18 9.69 7.21
C ASP A 54 5.70 9.85 7.39
N SER A 55 6.17 10.01 8.63
CA SER A 55 7.59 10.19 8.97
C SER A 55 8.49 9.02 8.53
N ILE A 56 7.94 7.82 8.40
CA ILE A 56 8.71 6.64 7.95
C ILE A 56 9.07 6.80 6.47
N THR A 57 8.21 7.46 5.69
CA THR A 57 8.38 7.72 4.26
C THR A 57 9.04 9.07 3.98
N ASP A 58 8.89 10.05 4.86
CA ASP A 58 9.38 11.43 4.68
C ASP A 58 10.91 11.48 4.46
N PRO A 59 11.41 11.99 3.32
CA PRO A 59 12.83 12.09 3.05
C PRO A 59 13.55 13.01 4.03
N ASN A 60 12.86 13.99 4.61
CA ASN A 60 13.45 14.99 5.51
C ASN A 60 13.43 14.57 6.98
N CYS A 61 12.71 13.48 7.32
CA CYS A 61 12.63 13.00 8.69
C CYS A 61 13.94 12.28 9.08
N TYR A 62 14.53 12.66 10.19
CA TYR A 62 15.82 12.15 10.73
C TYR A 62 17.08 12.52 9.92
N GLY A 63 16.97 13.45 8.95
CA GLY A 63 18.07 13.97 8.15
C GLY A 63 18.66 12.98 7.13
N ASP A 64 19.63 13.46 6.36
CA ASP A 64 20.19 12.78 5.18
C ASP A 64 21.05 11.54 5.49
N LYS A 65 21.33 11.28 6.77
CA LYS A 65 22.22 10.20 7.21
C LYS A 65 21.53 8.85 7.32
N ILE A 66 20.21 8.83 7.30
CA ILE A 66 19.43 7.60 7.50
C ILE A 66 18.77 7.22 6.19
N LYS A 67 19.23 6.11 5.60
CA LYS A 67 18.55 5.52 4.45
C LYS A 67 17.15 5.07 4.83
N LYS A 68 16.20 5.40 3.99
CA LYS A 68 14.80 4.99 4.10
C LYS A 68 14.56 3.68 3.34
N TYR A 69 13.45 3.02 3.59
CA TYR A 69 13.10 1.77 2.92
C TYR A 69 13.04 1.90 1.39
N TRP A 70 12.60 3.05 0.88
CA TRP A 70 12.54 3.31 -0.56
C TRP A 70 13.93 3.54 -1.18
N ASP A 71 14.95 4.02 -0.43
CA ASP A 71 16.34 4.06 -0.88
C ASP A 71 16.89 2.65 -1.12
N PHE A 72 16.59 1.71 -0.20
CA PHE A 72 16.99 0.31 -0.38
C PHE A 72 16.28 -0.34 -1.56
N LEU A 73 14.99 -0.05 -1.77
CA LEU A 73 14.27 -0.55 -2.92
C LEU A 73 14.82 0.02 -4.24
N GLN A 74 15.22 1.28 -4.26
CA GLN A 74 15.92 1.86 -5.40
C GLN A 74 17.24 1.13 -5.67
N GLU A 75 18.06 0.92 -4.65
CA GLU A 75 19.35 0.24 -4.81
C GLU A 75 19.20 -1.22 -5.26
N TRP A 76 18.26 -1.96 -4.70
CA TRP A 76 18.12 -3.39 -4.96
C TRP A 76 17.34 -3.72 -6.21
N LEU A 77 16.34 -2.91 -6.55
CA LEU A 77 15.42 -3.19 -7.65
C LEU A 77 15.62 -2.26 -8.85
N GLY A 78 16.42 -1.18 -8.68
CA GLY A 78 16.65 -0.20 -9.73
C GLY A 78 15.41 0.64 -10.07
N ILE A 79 14.47 0.81 -9.13
CA ILE A 79 13.29 1.67 -9.31
C ILE A 79 13.65 3.14 -9.26
N THR A 80 12.76 4.00 -9.79
CA THR A 80 12.81 5.46 -9.65
C THR A 80 11.77 5.88 -8.62
N PRO A 81 12.15 6.26 -7.39
CA PRO A 81 11.20 6.64 -6.35
C PRO A 81 10.73 8.09 -6.50
N TYR A 82 9.43 8.32 -6.33
CA TYR A 82 8.79 9.63 -6.19
C TYR A 82 8.17 9.73 -4.81
N VAL A 83 8.80 10.47 -3.90
CA VAL A 83 8.52 10.40 -2.47
C VAL A 83 7.75 11.63 -2.01
N TYR A 84 6.54 11.41 -1.47
CA TYR A 84 5.60 12.43 -0.99
C TYR A 84 5.25 12.29 0.49
N GLY A 85 5.92 11.40 1.20
CA GLY A 85 5.74 11.23 2.65
C GLY A 85 6.05 12.49 3.43
N ILE A 86 5.24 12.79 4.45
CA ILE A 86 5.39 13.96 5.31
C ILE A 86 5.24 13.55 6.77
N SER A 87 6.21 13.91 7.59
CA SER A 87 6.25 13.60 9.01
C SER A 87 4.99 14.09 9.75
N GLY A 88 4.47 13.27 10.66
CA GLY A 88 3.30 13.57 11.49
C GLY A 88 1.95 13.44 10.79
N ARG A 89 1.91 13.10 9.51
CA ARG A 89 0.63 12.99 8.77
C ARG A 89 -0.11 11.70 9.11
N GLN A 90 -1.43 11.80 9.02
CA GLN A 90 -2.40 10.74 9.24
C GLN A 90 -3.04 10.33 7.90
N TRP A 91 -3.86 9.29 7.90
CA TRP A 91 -4.48 8.74 6.68
C TRP A 91 -5.28 9.78 5.87
N ASN A 92 -5.90 10.74 6.52
CA ASN A 92 -6.65 11.83 5.87
C ASN A 92 -5.77 12.76 4.99
N ASP A 93 -4.45 12.67 5.05
CA ASP A 93 -3.53 13.41 4.18
C ASP A 93 -3.17 12.65 2.89
N VAL A 94 -3.51 11.36 2.78
CA VAL A 94 -3.21 10.53 1.60
C VAL A 94 -3.76 11.12 0.31
N PRO A 95 -5.02 11.62 0.23
CA PRO A 95 -5.53 12.24 -0.99
C PRO A 95 -4.69 13.42 -1.46
N ARG A 96 -4.26 14.30 -0.55
CA ARG A 96 -3.42 15.46 -0.88
C ARG A 96 -2.05 15.04 -1.42
N GLN A 97 -1.41 14.04 -0.82
CA GLN A 97 -0.12 13.53 -1.30
C GLN A 97 -0.28 12.85 -2.67
N ALA A 98 -1.38 12.13 -2.89
CA ALA A 98 -1.69 11.53 -4.19
C ALA A 98 -1.95 12.57 -5.29
N GLU A 99 -2.63 13.68 -4.94
CA GLU A 99 -2.83 14.80 -5.87
C GLU A 99 -1.52 15.47 -6.27
N LEU A 100 -0.59 15.65 -5.33
CA LEU A 100 0.75 16.18 -5.63
C LEU A 100 1.52 15.24 -6.58
N LEU A 101 1.55 13.94 -6.28
CA LEU A 101 2.14 12.93 -7.15
C LEU A 101 1.55 13.01 -8.56
N LYS A 102 0.21 13.05 -8.68
CA LYS A 102 -0.49 13.17 -9.96
C LYS A 102 -0.16 14.47 -10.70
N LYS A 103 -0.10 15.59 -9.98
CA LYS A 103 0.21 16.90 -10.55
C LYS A 103 1.62 16.96 -11.13
N GLU A 104 2.61 16.36 -10.46
CA GLU A 104 4.01 16.43 -10.85
C GLU A 104 4.41 15.37 -11.86
N HIS A 105 3.79 14.17 -11.81
CA HIS A 105 4.16 13.03 -12.66
C HIS A 105 3.02 12.51 -13.54
N GLY A 106 1.84 13.13 -13.48
CA GLY A 106 0.68 12.73 -14.27
C GLY A 106 0.21 11.31 -13.94
N GLY A 107 -0.08 10.52 -14.97
CA GLY A 107 -0.41 9.09 -14.84
C GLY A 107 0.79 8.17 -15.07
N GLU A 108 2.01 8.69 -15.06
CA GLU A 108 3.22 7.97 -15.46
C GLU A 108 3.93 7.25 -14.31
N VAL A 109 3.21 6.74 -13.32
CA VAL A 109 3.75 5.88 -12.28
C VAL A 109 3.31 4.44 -12.49
N ASP A 110 4.26 3.51 -12.33
CA ASP A 110 4.01 2.07 -12.48
C ASP A 110 3.35 1.47 -11.22
N ALA A 111 3.60 2.08 -10.05
CA ALA A 111 3.01 1.66 -8.77
C ALA A 111 2.97 2.81 -7.76
N ILE A 112 2.10 2.66 -6.77
CA ILE A 112 2.03 3.54 -5.59
C ILE A 112 2.11 2.67 -4.35
N ILE A 113 3.01 3.04 -3.42
CA ILE A 113 3.11 2.41 -2.10
C ILE A 113 2.63 3.43 -1.07
N VAL A 114 1.63 3.04 -0.27
CA VAL A 114 1.10 3.85 0.82
C VAL A 114 1.50 3.20 2.14
N LEU A 115 2.31 3.91 2.94
CA LEU A 115 2.69 3.50 4.29
C LEU A 115 2.24 4.58 5.28
N MET A 116 1.04 4.40 5.85
CA MET A 116 0.36 5.37 6.68
C MET A 116 -0.42 4.67 7.80
N GLY A 117 -0.68 5.37 8.90
CA GLY A 117 -1.54 4.88 9.97
C GLY A 117 -0.91 4.91 11.37
N THR A 118 0.42 5.01 11.48
CA THR A 118 1.11 5.11 12.77
C THR A 118 0.62 6.30 13.59
N ASN A 119 0.45 7.46 12.96
CA ASN A 119 -0.03 8.67 13.63
C ASN A 119 -1.54 8.62 13.93
N ASP A 120 -2.33 7.92 13.12
CA ASP A 120 -3.75 7.67 13.42
C ASP A 120 -3.87 6.81 14.69
N PHE A 121 -3.08 5.75 14.79
CA PHE A 121 -3.04 4.89 15.97
C PHE A 121 -2.60 5.66 17.22
N ASN A 122 -1.52 6.44 17.13
CA ASN A 122 -0.99 7.24 18.24
C ASN A 122 -1.96 8.34 18.70
N ALA A 123 -2.76 8.88 17.78
CA ALA A 123 -3.82 9.84 18.08
C ALA A 123 -5.10 9.21 18.62
N GLY A 124 -5.17 7.88 18.76
CA GLY A 124 -6.34 7.17 19.26
C GLY A 124 -7.54 7.26 18.32
N ILE A 125 -7.33 7.38 17.01
CA ILE A 125 -8.43 7.45 16.05
C ILE A 125 -9.26 6.16 16.10
N PRO A 126 -10.58 6.22 16.31
CA PRO A 126 -11.45 5.05 16.33
C PRO A 126 -11.39 4.27 15.03
N ILE A 127 -11.47 2.94 15.08
CA ILE A 127 -11.40 2.10 13.88
C ILE A 127 -12.57 2.38 12.93
N GLY A 128 -13.81 2.54 13.45
CA GLY A 128 -15.01 2.76 12.64
C GLY A 128 -15.45 1.52 11.84
N GLU A 129 -16.35 1.77 10.87
CA GLU A 129 -16.91 0.73 10.01
C GLU A 129 -16.55 0.95 8.55
N TRP A 130 -16.38 -0.16 7.77
CA TRP A 130 -16.07 -0.09 6.36
C TRP A 130 -17.27 0.34 5.51
N PHE A 131 -18.45 -0.17 5.85
CA PHE A 131 -19.68 0.07 5.11
C PHE A 131 -20.91 -0.09 6.01
N THR A 132 -21.98 0.55 5.63
CA THR A 132 -23.34 0.23 6.12
C THR A 132 -24.00 -0.77 5.19
N GLU A 133 -24.80 -1.69 5.74
CA GLU A 133 -25.62 -2.61 4.96
C GLU A 133 -27.08 -2.19 5.05
N THR A 134 -27.75 -2.11 3.90
CA THR A 134 -29.19 -1.91 3.77
C THR A 134 -29.77 -2.99 2.85
N GLU A 135 -31.05 -3.29 3.00
CA GLU A 135 -31.74 -4.19 2.08
C GLU A 135 -32.46 -3.35 1.01
N GLU A 136 -32.32 -3.76 -0.24
CA GLU A 136 -33.04 -3.17 -1.37
C GLU A 136 -33.78 -4.25 -2.16
N GLN A 137 -34.97 -3.88 -2.68
CA GLN A 137 -35.72 -4.73 -3.59
C GLN A 137 -35.26 -4.46 -5.01
N VAL A 138 -34.75 -5.48 -5.68
CA VAL A 138 -34.27 -5.37 -7.06
C VAL A 138 -35.02 -6.35 -7.96
N MET A 139 -35.29 -5.92 -9.19
CA MET A 139 -35.84 -6.77 -10.21
C MET A 139 -34.74 -7.67 -10.78
N ALA A 140 -34.75 -8.97 -10.46
CA ALA A 140 -33.82 -9.92 -11.02
C ALA A 140 -34.48 -10.62 -12.22
N ALA A 141 -33.78 -10.63 -13.36
CA ALA A 141 -34.19 -11.34 -14.55
C ALA A 141 -33.40 -12.67 -14.66
N ARG A 142 -34.09 -13.79 -14.74
CA ARG A 142 -33.50 -15.09 -15.02
C ARG A 142 -34.24 -15.69 -16.25
N GLY A 143 -33.63 -15.51 -17.43
CA GLY A 143 -34.29 -15.79 -18.68
C GLY A 143 -35.46 -14.82 -18.90
N GLU A 144 -36.64 -15.35 -19.25
CA GLU A 144 -37.87 -14.56 -19.45
C GLU A 144 -38.58 -14.20 -18.14
N THR A 145 -38.19 -14.80 -17.02
CA THR A 145 -38.88 -14.60 -15.75
C THR A 145 -38.24 -13.43 -15.00
N LYS A 146 -39.08 -12.46 -14.62
CA LYS A 146 -38.70 -11.34 -13.76
C LYS A 146 -39.27 -11.54 -12.36
N LYS A 147 -38.44 -11.47 -11.33
CA LYS A 147 -38.86 -11.64 -9.94
C LYS A 147 -38.20 -10.56 -9.08
N MET A 148 -38.94 -10.03 -8.10
CA MET A 148 -38.35 -9.17 -7.06
C MET A 148 -37.51 -10.02 -6.09
N GLU A 149 -36.27 -9.64 -5.91
CA GLU A 149 -35.36 -10.27 -4.94
C GLU A 149 -34.83 -9.22 -3.98
N THR A 150 -34.75 -9.58 -2.71
CA THR A 150 -34.08 -8.76 -1.69
C THR A 150 -32.59 -8.95 -1.81
N ARG A 151 -31.84 -7.85 -1.97
CA ARG A 151 -30.38 -7.86 -1.99
C ARG A 151 -29.82 -6.94 -0.91
N LYS A 152 -28.70 -7.34 -0.35
CA LYS A 152 -27.93 -6.47 0.54
C LYS A 152 -27.13 -5.48 -0.30
N LYS A 153 -27.31 -4.20 0.00
CA LYS A 153 -26.54 -3.10 -0.56
C LYS A 153 -25.53 -2.63 0.47
N ARG A 154 -24.27 -2.56 0.09
CA ARG A 154 -23.18 -2.04 0.92
C ARG A 154 -22.82 -0.64 0.43
N THR A 155 -22.84 0.32 1.35
CA THR A 155 -22.44 1.70 1.10
C THR A 155 -21.21 2.02 1.94
N PRO A 156 -20.07 2.44 1.35
CA PRO A 156 -18.88 2.80 2.11
C PRO A 156 -19.19 3.91 3.12
N VAL A 157 -18.67 3.77 4.34
CA VAL A 157 -18.75 4.81 5.36
C VAL A 157 -17.61 5.79 5.13
N MET A 158 -17.93 7.01 4.72
CA MET A 158 -16.94 8.07 4.45
C MET A 158 -16.88 9.02 5.66
N ASP A 159 -16.37 8.52 6.78
CA ASP A 159 -16.26 9.25 8.04
C ASP A 159 -14.80 9.59 8.36
N GLY A 160 -14.41 10.83 8.08
CA GLY A 160 -13.05 11.32 8.35
C GLY A 160 -12.63 11.31 9.83
N THR A 161 -13.54 11.02 10.77
CA THR A 161 -13.23 10.89 12.21
C THR A 161 -12.81 9.48 12.59
N THR A 162 -12.99 8.49 11.71
CA THR A 162 -12.63 7.09 11.93
C THR A 162 -11.57 6.61 10.93
N TYR A 163 -10.75 5.62 11.34
CA TYR A 163 -9.67 5.11 10.49
C TYR A 163 -10.19 4.49 9.19
N LYS A 164 -11.17 3.60 9.28
CA LYS A 164 -11.78 2.97 8.09
C LYS A 164 -12.49 3.98 7.20
N GLY A 165 -13.16 4.96 7.81
CA GLY A 165 -13.82 6.02 7.07
C GLY A 165 -12.84 6.92 6.30
N ARG A 166 -11.67 7.21 6.87
CA ARG A 166 -10.58 7.95 6.19
C ARG A 166 -10.01 7.19 4.99
N ILE A 167 -9.96 5.85 5.05
CA ILE A 167 -9.50 5.01 3.93
C ILE A 167 -10.54 5.01 2.79
N ASN A 168 -11.81 5.17 3.09
CA ASN A 168 -12.89 5.20 2.10
C ASN A 168 -13.02 6.55 1.37
N ILE A 169 -12.48 7.65 1.92
CA ILE A 169 -12.47 8.98 1.30
C ILE A 169 -11.45 9.05 0.18
#